data_d529f917be3cc67392aa37703c63899c
#
_entry.id   d529f917be3cc67392aa37703c63899c
#
_cell.length_a   1.000
_cell.length_b   1.000
_cell.length_c   1.000
_cell.angle_alpha   90.00
_cell.angle_beta   90.00
_cell.angle_gamma   90.00
#
_symmetry.space_group_name_H-M   'P 1'
#
loop_
_entity.id
_entity.type
_entity.pdbx_description
1 polymer ?
#
loop_
_entity_poly.entity_id
_entity_poly.type
_entity_poly.pdbx_seq_one_letter_code
_entity_poly.pdbx_strand_id
1 'polypeptide(L)'
;MLSFAEIGLCIFVIDVGKGEFSMFAVIVDGNRQHRVQEGSFLSIDYRNEVEAGASITFDQVLLANGGGASVVGAPTISGASVMAEVIIPQEKGLKLEIQKLRKRKNSRRHTGHRQKHTRVQIKSITVPGIQIVEKAVAES
;
A
#
# COMPACT_ATOMS: atom_id res chain seq x y z
N MET A 1 -48.57 29.16 -0.96
CA MET A 1 -47.47 29.16 0.00
C MET A 1 -46.37 28.35 -0.54
N LEU A 2 -45.38 29.00 -1.00
CA LEU A 2 -44.37 28.45 -1.91
C LEU A 2 -43.20 27.88 -1.07
N SER A 3 -42.98 26.61 -1.24
CA SER A 3 -41.81 25.88 -0.77
C SER A 3 -40.60 26.28 -1.61
N PHE A 4 -39.60 26.82 -0.99
CA PHE A 4 -38.31 27.10 -1.64
C PHE A 4 -37.52 25.82 -1.79
N ALA A 5 -37.28 25.49 -3.05
CA ALA A 5 -36.39 24.39 -3.43
C ALA A 5 -34.96 24.67 -3.00
N GLU A 6 -34.40 23.74 -2.24
CA GLU A 6 -33.00 23.73 -1.86
C GLU A 6 -32.12 23.52 -3.09
N ILE A 7 -31.35 24.52 -3.41
CA ILE A 7 -30.25 24.42 -4.34
C ILE A 7 -29.12 23.66 -3.62
N GLY A 8 -28.95 22.41 -4.00
CA GLY A 8 -27.87 21.56 -3.53
C GLY A 8 -26.51 22.13 -3.89
N LEU A 9 -25.91 22.84 -2.96
CA LEU A 9 -24.52 23.23 -3.03
C LEU A 9 -23.68 21.98 -2.74
N CYS A 10 -23.17 21.36 -3.80
CA CYS A 10 -22.12 20.34 -3.68
C CYS A 10 -20.87 21.01 -3.07
N ILE A 11 -20.82 21.05 -1.76
CA ILE A 11 -19.58 21.34 -1.05
C ILE A 11 -18.70 20.11 -1.24
N PHE A 12 -17.77 20.23 -2.15
CA PHE A 12 -16.64 19.32 -2.25
C PHE A 12 -15.78 19.57 -1.00
N VAL A 13 -16.11 18.86 0.06
CA VAL A 13 -15.29 18.83 1.27
C VAL A 13 -14.00 18.11 0.87
N ILE A 14 -12.98 18.90 0.57
CA ILE A 14 -11.63 18.40 0.57
C ILE A 14 -11.36 18.03 2.01
N ASP A 15 -11.40 16.75 2.31
CA ASP A 15 -11.00 16.21 3.60
C ASP A 15 -9.48 16.41 3.73
N VAL A 16 -9.10 17.60 4.20
CA VAL A 16 -7.74 17.93 4.59
C VAL A 16 -7.47 17.18 5.88
N GLY A 17 -6.98 15.97 5.71
CA GLY A 17 -6.18 15.20 6.67
C GLY A 17 -6.41 15.50 8.14
N LYS A 18 -7.52 15.01 8.72
CA LYS A 18 -7.48 14.62 10.13
C LYS A 18 -6.39 13.56 10.24
N GLY A 19 -5.33 13.88 10.98
CA GLY A 19 -4.32 12.92 11.36
C GLY A 19 -4.95 11.81 12.20
N GLU A 20 -5.65 10.90 11.58
CA GLU A 20 -6.05 9.65 12.19
C GLU A 20 -4.77 8.90 12.48
N PHE A 21 -4.50 8.68 13.75
CA PHE A 21 -3.48 7.74 14.19
C PHE A 21 -3.95 6.33 13.84
N SER A 22 -3.97 6.03 12.55
CA SER A 22 -4.28 4.70 12.07
C SER A 22 -3.09 3.79 12.36
N MET A 23 -3.38 2.58 12.77
CA MET A 23 -2.39 1.53 12.95
C MET A 23 -1.54 1.42 11.67
N PHE A 24 -0.23 1.36 11.82
CA PHE A 24 0.66 1.04 10.72
C PHE A 24 1.63 -0.06 11.11
N ALA A 25 2.02 -0.83 10.13
CA ALA A 25 3.04 -1.85 10.27
C ALA A 25 4.15 -1.64 9.22
N VAL A 26 5.32 -2.17 9.51
CA VAL A 26 6.42 -2.26 8.56
C VAL A 26 6.65 -3.73 8.26
N ILE A 27 6.42 -4.11 7.02
CA ILE A 27 6.62 -5.48 6.52
C ILE A 27 7.83 -5.55 5.60
N VAL A 28 8.36 -6.76 5.44
CA VAL A 28 9.42 -7.06 4.46
C VAL A 28 8.85 -7.94 3.37
N ASP A 29 8.99 -7.52 2.12
CA ASP A 29 8.71 -8.34 0.94
C ASP A 29 9.78 -8.10 -0.13
N GLY A 30 10.27 -9.17 -0.75
CA GLY A 30 11.27 -9.07 -1.81
C GLY A 30 12.53 -8.28 -1.43
N ASN A 31 12.99 -8.41 -0.19
CA ASN A 31 14.15 -7.67 0.36
C ASN A 31 13.95 -6.15 0.49
N ARG A 32 12.70 -5.70 0.45
CA ARG A 32 12.30 -4.29 0.64
C ARG A 32 11.38 -4.17 1.85
N GLN A 33 11.51 -3.02 2.52
CA GLN A 33 10.63 -2.68 3.63
C GLN A 33 9.51 -1.77 3.14
N HIS A 34 8.30 -2.08 3.54
CA HIS A 34 7.11 -1.34 3.19
C HIS A 34 6.34 -0.92 4.44
N ARG A 35 6.06 0.36 4.56
CA ARG A 35 5.12 0.86 5.57
C ARG A 35 3.71 0.69 5.04
N VAL A 36 2.90 -0.04 5.75
CA VAL A 36 1.53 -0.39 5.38
C VAL A 36 0.53 0.04 6.44
N GLN A 37 -0.67 0.39 5.98
CA GLN A 37 -1.83 0.71 6.80
C GLN A 37 -3.02 -0.07 6.27
N GLU A 38 -4.02 -0.30 7.07
CA GLU A 38 -5.26 -0.93 6.62
C GLU A 38 -5.90 -0.08 5.52
N GLY A 39 -6.39 -0.73 4.46
CA GLY A 39 -6.96 -0.08 3.28
C GLY A 39 -5.94 0.51 2.29
N SER A 40 -4.66 0.57 2.62
CA SER A 40 -3.63 1.11 1.72
C SER A 40 -3.30 0.16 0.56
N PHE A 41 -2.87 0.74 -0.55
CA PHE A 41 -2.40 0.01 -1.72
C PHE A 41 -0.88 -0.10 -1.70
N LEU A 42 -0.39 -1.27 -2.08
CA LEU A 42 1.03 -1.56 -2.17
C LEU A 42 1.34 -2.25 -3.50
N SER A 43 2.44 -1.85 -4.15
CA SER A 43 2.99 -2.58 -5.30
C SER A 43 4.16 -3.42 -4.84
N ILE A 44 4.00 -4.74 -4.92
CA ILE A 44 5.00 -5.74 -4.57
C ILE A 44 5.66 -6.31 -5.81
N ASP A 45 6.72 -7.10 -5.64
CA ASP A 45 7.35 -7.80 -6.73
C ASP A 45 6.38 -8.77 -7.40
N TYR A 46 6.53 -8.93 -8.72
CA TYR A 46 5.62 -9.72 -9.52
C TYR A 46 5.60 -11.19 -9.11
N ARG A 47 4.41 -11.71 -8.86
CA ARG A 47 4.15 -13.12 -8.55
C ARG A 47 3.36 -13.78 -9.69
N ASN A 48 3.92 -14.83 -10.30
CA ASN A 48 3.33 -15.49 -11.46
C ASN A 48 2.02 -16.24 -11.17
N GLU A 49 1.86 -16.72 -9.93
CA GLU A 49 0.81 -17.67 -9.56
C GLU A 49 -0.41 -17.03 -8.89
N VAL A 50 -0.50 -15.71 -8.96
CA VAL A 50 -1.52 -14.99 -8.21
C VAL A 50 -2.55 -14.39 -9.15
N GLU A 51 -3.81 -14.72 -8.91
CA GLU A 51 -4.96 -14.17 -9.62
C GLU A 51 -5.55 -12.96 -8.89
N ALA A 52 -6.37 -12.17 -9.59
CA ALA A 52 -7.11 -11.06 -8.99
C ALA A 52 -8.10 -11.60 -7.94
N GLY A 53 -8.14 -10.98 -6.76
CA GLY A 53 -8.95 -11.42 -5.62
C GLY A 53 -8.28 -12.46 -4.72
N ALA A 54 -7.08 -12.95 -5.06
CA ALA A 54 -6.35 -13.86 -4.20
C ALA A 54 -5.83 -13.16 -2.94
N SER A 55 -5.83 -13.86 -1.81
CA SER A 55 -5.28 -13.35 -0.55
C SER A 55 -3.81 -13.72 -0.43
N ILE A 56 -3.00 -12.75 -0.04
CA ILE A 56 -1.58 -12.91 0.26
C ILE A 56 -1.35 -12.56 1.73
N THR A 57 -0.61 -13.40 2.44
CA THR A 57 -0.22 -13.17 3.83
C THR A 57 1.26 -12.82 3.89
N PHE A 58 1.58 -11.76 4.62
CA PHE A 58 2.95 -11.35 4.92
C PHE A 58 3.25 -11.65 6.38
N ASP A 59 4.17 -12.57 6.64
CA ASP A 59 4.52 -13.00 7.98
C ASP A 59 5.73 -12.23 8.57
N GLN A 60 6.48 -11.53 7.71
CA GLN A 60 7.66 -10.78 8.13
C GLN A 60 7.29 -9.35 8.50
N VAL A 61 6.82 -9.17 9.72
CA VAL A 61 6.52 -7.86 10.29
C VAL A 61 7.64 -7.43 11.21
N LEU A 62 8.29 -6.30 10.92
CA LEU A 62 9.40 -5.77 11.70
C LEU A 62 8.97 -4.88 12.84
N LEU A 63 7.97 -4.05 12.58
CA LEU A 63 7.46 -3.05 13.51
C LEU A 63 5.96 -2.88 13.32
N ALA A 64 5.26 -2.66 14.39
CA ALA A 64 3.87 -2.25 14.36
C ALA A 64 3.59 -1.17 15.41
N ASN A 65 2.77 -0.20 15.03
CA ASN A 65 2.35 0.89 15.91
C ASN A 65 0.83 0.99 15.87
N GLY A 66 0.20 0.87 17.03
CA GLY A 66 -1.26 0.94 17.21
C GLY A 66 -1.79 2.31 17.64
N GLY A 67 -0.98 3.38 17.54
CA GLY A 67 -1.37 4.74 17.94
C GLY A 67 -1.03 5.09 19.39
N GLY A 68 -0.90 4.13 20.29
CA GLY A 68 -0.51 4.37 21.70
C GLY A 68 0.71 3.52 22.09
N ALA A 69 0.76 2.28 21.63
CA ALA A 69 1.85 1.36 21.87
C ALA A 69 2.52 0.97 20.55
N SER A 70 3.84 0.84 20.56
CA SER A 70 4.61 0.34 19.44
C SER A 70 5.39 -0.90 19.86
N VAL A 71 5.41 -1.91 18.98
CA VAL A 71 6.19 -3.13 19.16
C VAL A 71 7.21 -3.23 18.03
N VAL A 72 8.45 -3.47 18.40
CA VAL A 72 9.57 -3.67 17.47
C VAL A 72 10.04 -5.10 17.57
N GLY A 73 10.17 -5.78 16.44
CA GLY A 73 10.65 -7.14 16.36
C GLY A 73 12.17 -7.24 16.49
N ALA A 74 12.64 -8.40 16.89
CA ALA A 74 14.07 -8.71 16.95
C ALA A 74 14.37 -10.05 16.23
N PRO A 75 14.47 -10.11 14.90
CA PRO A 75 14.23 -9.11 13.86
C PRO A 75 12.75 -8.94 13.50
N THR A 76 11.90 -9.94 13.71
CA THR A 76 10.48 -9.94 13.38
C THR A 76 9.62 -10.13 14.62
N ILE A 77 8.36 -9.69 14.55
CA ILE A 77 7.38 -9.88 15.62
C ILE A 77 6.78 -11.26 15.44
N SER A 78 6.95 -12.14 16.43
CA SER A 78 6.40 -13.48 16.42
C SER A 78 4.87 -13.45 16.45
N GLY A 79 4.23 -14.15 15.51
CA GLY A 79 2.77 -14.25 15.43
C GLY A 79 2.09 -13.03 14.78
N ALA A 80 2.85 -12.06 14.30
CA ALA A 80 2.29 -10.95 13.51
C ALA A 80 2.11 -11.39 12.05
N SER A 81 1.00 -10.98 11.46
CA SER A 81 0.71 -11.21 10.04
C SER A 81 -0.08 -10.05 9.44
N VAL A 82 0.14 -9.79 8.17
CA VAL A 82 -0.58 -8.79 7.40
C VAL A 82 -1.25 -9.48 6.22
N MET A 83 -2.57 -9.36 6.14
CA MET A 83 -3.35 -9.92 5.04
C MET A 83 -3.60 -8.85 3.99
N ALA A 84 -3.33 -9.19 2.74
CA ALA A 84 -3.59 -8.35 1.59
C ALA A 84 -4.36 -9.11 0.51
N GLU A 85 -5.17 -8.39 -0.25
CA GLU A 85 -5.90 -8.90 -1.41
C GLU A 85 -5.28 -8.35 -2.69
N VAL A 86 -5.10 -9.20 -3.68
CA VAL A 86 -4.57 -8.83 -4.98
C VAL A 86 -5.64 -8.15 -5.81
N ILE A 87 -5.38 -6.91 -6.19
CA ILE A 87 -6.28 -6.15 -7.07
C ILE A 87 -5.86 -6.31 -8.53
N ILE A 88 -4.58 -6.11 -8.80
CA ILE A 88 -4.03 -6.23 -10.15
C ILE A 88 -2.86 -7.20 -10.11
N PRO A 89 -3.00 -8.41 -10.68
CA PRO A 89 -1.93 -9.40 -10.65
C PRO A 89 -0.71 -8.97 -11.45
N GLN A 90 -0.91 -8.20 -12.53
CA GLN A 90 0.18 -7.71 -13.36
C GLN A 90 0.01 -6.22 -13.70
N GLU A 91 0.65 -5.37 -12.95
CA GLU A 91 0.79 -3.94 -13.24
C GLU A 91 2.12 -3.69 -13.97
N LYS A 92 2.08 -2.94 -15.07
CA LYS A 92 3.29 -2.58 -15.83
C LYS A 92 3.80 -1.24 -15.34
N GLY A 93 5.03 -1.20 -14.88
CA GLY A 93 5.74 0.01 -14.48
C GLY A 93 6.03 0.95 -15.66
N LEU A 94 6.72 2.04 -15.36
CA LEU A 94 7.17 3.00 -16.38
C LEU A 94 8.09 2.32 -17.38
N LYS A 95 7.98 2.73 -18.64
CA LYS A 95 8.87 2.24 -19.70
C LYS A 95 10.25 2.87 -19.52
N LEU A 96 11.24 2.01 -19.32
CA LEU A 96 12.64 2.41 -19.34
C LEU A 96 13.15 2.28 -20.78
N GLU A 97 13.47 3.40 -21.40
CA GLU A 97 13.97 3.43 -22.75
C GLU A 97 15.50 3.40 -22.75
N ILE A 98 16.06 2.41 -23.43
CA ILE A 98 17.51 2.19 -23.52
C ILE A 98 17.93 2.41 -24.94
N GLN A 99 18.72 3.46 -25.14
CA GLN A 99 19.31 3.76 -26.44
C GLN A 99 20.78 3.32 -26.46
N LYS A 100 21.10 2.36 -27.31
CA LYS A 100 22.46 1.88 -27.52
C LYS A 100 23.00 2.47 -28.82
N LEU A 101 23.99 3.35 -28.70
CA LEU A 101 24.66 3.98 -29.80
C LEU A 101 26.14 3.60 -29.79
N ARG A 102 26.66 3.08 -30.90
CA ARG A 102 28.08 2.93 -31.10
C ARG A 102 28.60 4.02 -32.04
N LYS A 103 29.43 4.88 -31.50
CA LYS A 103 30.06 5.98 -32.27
C LYS A 103 30.90 5.40 -33.40
N ARG A 104 30.78 5.94 -34.62
CA ARG A 104 31.51 5.55 -35.84
C ARG A 104 31.31 4.09 -36.31
N LYS A 105 30.27 3.40 -35.80
CA LYS A 105 29.99 1.99 -36.20
C LYS A 105 28.63 1.80 -36.86
N ASN A 106 27.95 2.91 -37.19
CA ASN A 106 26.60 2.89 -37.79
C ASN A 106 25.60 1.94 -37.10
N SER A 107 25.75 1.78 -35.78
CA SER A 107 24.92 0.89 -34.99
C SER A 107 24.08 1.71 -34.01
N ARG A 108 22.75 1.62 -34.15
CA ARG A 108 21.77 2.21 -33.22
C ARG A 108 20.75 1.14 -32.85
N ARG A 109 20.52 0.95 -31.57
CA ARG A 109 19.43 0.09 -31.07
C ARG A 109 18.65 0.86 -30.02
N HIS A 110 17.34 0.86 -30.16
CA HIS A 110 16.43 1.41 -29.19
C HIS A 110 15.62 0.23 -28.60
N THR A 111 15.75 0.00 -27.31
CA THR A 111 15.04 -1.07 -26.59
C THR A 111 14.32 -0.45 -25.39
N GLY A 112 13.17 -1.01 -25.04
CA GLY A 112 12.42 -0.58 -23.86
C GLY A 112 12.17 -1.75 -22.93
N HIS A 113 12.13 -1.48 -21.63
CA HIS A 113 11.76 -2.43 -20.59
C HIS A 113 10.68 -1.85 -19.70
N ARG A 114 9.69 -2.66 -19.33
CA ARG A 114 8.71 -2.36 -18.29
C ARG A 114 8.75 -3.46 -17.24
N GLN A 115 9.09 -3.06 -16.02
CA GLN A 115 9.02 -3.97 -14.88
C GLN A 115 7.55 -4.31 -14.59
N LYS A 116 7.31 -5.55 -14.24
CA LYS A 116 6.01 -6.03 -13.80
C LYS A 116 5.97 -5.98 -12.28
N HIS A 117 4.85 -5.56 -11.72
CA HIS A 117 4.55 -5.55 -10.30
C HIS A 117 3.18 -6.18 -10.08
N THR A 118 2.93 -6.64 -8.87
CA THR A 118 1.60 -7.05 -8.42
C THR A 118 1.07 -5.98 -7.47
N ARG A 119 -0.13 -5.48 -7.70
CA ARG A 119 -0.76 -4.47 -6.84
C ARG A 119 -1.72 -5.13 -5.88
N VAL A 120 -1.51 -4.88 -4.60
CA VAL A 120 -2.31 -5.45 -3.50
C VAL A 120 -2.92 -4.34 -2.65
N GLN A 121 -4.04 -4.63 -2.01
CA GLN A 121 -4.65 -3.81 -0.98
C GLN A 121 -4.52 -4.50 0.37
N ILE A 122 -4.06 -3.80 1.36
CA ILE A 122 -3.97 -4.31 2.73
C ILE A 122 -5.39 -4.36 3.31
N LYS A 123 -5.81 -5.53 3.79
CA LYS A 123 -7.13 -5.74 4.38
C LYS A 123 -7.09 -5.68 5.90
N SER A 124 -6.15 -6.38 6.51
CA SER A 124 -6.04 -6.42 7.97
C SER A 124 -4.59 -6.61 8.41
N ILE A 125 -4.29 -6.05 9.57
CA ILE A 125 -3.00 -6.15 10.23
C ILE A 125 -3.25 -6.80 11.58
N THR A 126 -2.73 -8.00 11.80
CA THR A 126 -2.86 -8.75 13.05
C THR A 126 -1.52 -8.78 13.75
N VAL A 127 -1.44 -8.18 14.92
CA VAL A 127 -0.22 -8.14 15.74
C VAL A 127 -0.56 -8.47 17.18
N PRO A 128 0.02 -9.54 17.75
CA PRO A 128 -0.22 -9.90 19.13
C PRO A 128 0.37 -8.83 20.07
N GLY A 129 -0.39 -8.44 21.08
CA GLY A 129 0.07 -7.52 22.13
C GLY A 129 -0.07 -6.03 21.83
N ILE A 130 -0.63 -5.63 20.70
CA ILE A 130 -0.97 -4.23 20.43
C ILE A 130 -2.46 -4.03 20.59
N GLN A 131 -2.84 -3.08 21.46
CA GLN A 131 -4.20 -2.57 21.52
C GLN A 131 -4.31 -1.37 20.56
N ILE A 132 -5.25 -1.45 19.64
CA ILE A 132 -5.58 -0.35 18.75
C ILE A 132 -6.31 0.69 19.59
N VAL A 133 -5.71 1.84 19.80
CA VAL A 133 -6.37 2.97 20.46
C VAL A 133 -7.13 3.73 19.39
N GLU A 134 -8.39 3.39 19.21
CA GLU A 134 -9.30 4.24 18.45
C GLU A 134 -9.53 5.51 19.26
N LYS A 135 -9.05 6.63 18.75
CA LYS A 135 -9.30 7.93 19.37
C LYS A 135 -10.80 8.23 19.18
N ALA A 136 -11.57 8.11 20.24
CA ALA A 136 -12.96 8.52 20.26
C ALA A 136 -13.06 9.95 19.70
N VAL A 137 -13.83 10.11 18.65
CA VAL A 137 -14.20 11.42 18.10
C VAL A 137 -15.04 12.08 19.19
N ALA A 138 -14.45 13.03 19.89
CA ALA A 138 -15.21 13.91 20.76
C ALA A 138 -16.10 14.77 19.86
N GLU A 139 -17.37 14.44 19.81
CA GLU A 139 -18.41 15.34 19.31
C GLU A 139 -18.46 16.59 20.22
N SER A 140 -18.23 17.71 19.61
CA SER A 140 -18.51 19.03 20.19
C SER A 140 -19.45 19.77 19.27
#